data_58325e31a6d4e4430eb77cc9472ad5c3
#
_entry.id   58325e31a6d4e4430eb77cc9472ad5c3
#
_cell.length_a   1.000
_cell.length_b   1.000
_cell.length_c   1.000
_cell.angle_alpha   90.00
_cell.angle_beta   90.00
_cell.angle_gamma   90.00
#
_symmetry.space_group_name_H-M   'P 1'
#
loop_
_entity.id
_entity.type
_entity.pdbx_description
1 polymer ?
#
loop_
_entity_poly.entity_id
_entity_poly.type
_entity_poly.pdbx_seq_one_letter_code
_entity_poly.pdbx_strand_id
1 'polypeptide(L)'
;MKKLLAIVLALAMLLCFAGCGGEKTDEKVLKVATNAEFEPFESLDADGNYVGFDVDLINAIAEKIGYKIEFDNMEFDGVIAAVASGSCDIALSGLTVNAKRSKSVDFSNAYYQTAQLLIVGAKDTYFTGTTKEELDKQLEGKNIGACSGYTGQSYAEGNADWEFPGIKDANVKIYENISLAISDLKNGNLDAIIMDGPVAKEAAAKNADVAKVIDVALTVEDYAIAIQKDNSELKESIDKALEELIASGEVQKLYDKYELK
;
A
#
# COMPACT_ATOMS: atom_id res chain seq x y z
N MET A 1 -43.76 -25.98 -56.88
CA MET A 1 -42.47 -25.24 -56.85
C MET A 1 -42.52 -24.01 -55.90
N LYS A 2 -43.53 -23.16 -55.93
CA LYS A 2 -43.59 -21.96 -55.05
C LYS A 2 -43.72 -22.27 -53.53
N LYS A 3 -44.33 -23.41 -53.13
CA LYS A 3 -44.44 -23.82 -51.72
C LYS A 3 -43.16 -24.48 -51.16
N LEU A 4 -42.36 -25.12 -52.01
CA LEU A 4 -41.06 -25.68 -51.60
C LEU A 4 -40.02 -24.57 -51.36
N LEU A 5 -40.06 -23.49 -52.16
CA LEU A 5 -39.17 -22.36 -52.04
C LEU A 5 -39.39 -21.55 -50.75
N ALA A 6 -40.65 -21.46 -50.28
CA ALA A 6 -41.00 -20.79 -49.05
C ALA A 6 -40.52 -21.53 -47.79
N ILE A 7 -40.49 -22.88 -47.82
CA ILE A 7 -40.00 -23.69 -46.69
C ILE A 7 -38.47 -23.62 -46.57
N VAL A 8 -37.75 -23.59 -47.70
CA VAL A 8 -36.27 -23.46 -47.70
C VAL A 8 -35.85 -22.09 -47.22
N LEU A 9 -36.59 -20.99 -47.57
CA LEU A 9 -36.33 -19.63 -47.04
C LEU A 9 -36.64 -19.52 -45.53
N ALA A 10 -37.66 -20.19 -45.03
CA ALA A 10 -37.99 -20.20 -43.58
C ALA A 10 -36.97 -20.98 -42.75
N LEU A 11 -36.39 -22.09 -43.30
CA LEU A 11 -35.33 -22.83 -42.63
C LEU A 11 -34.00 -22.07 -42.63
N ALA A 12 -33.71 -21.26 -43.66
CA ALA A 12 -32.50 -20.44 -43.71
C ALA A 12 -32.52 -19.27 -42.74
N MET A 13 -33.70 -18.71 -42.39
CA MET A 13 -33.83 -17.68 -41.39
C MET A 13 -33.74 -18.18 -39.93
N LEU A 14 -33.98 -19.47 -39.69
CA LEU A 14 -33.84 -20.08 -38.36
C LEU A 14 -32.36 -20.42 -38.02
N LEU A 15 -31.49 -20.50 -39.00
CA LEU A 15 -30.05 -20.77 -38.81
C LEU A 15 -29.22 -19.48 -38.54
N CYS A 16 -29.78 -18.26 -38.74
CA CYS A 16 -29.09 -16.99 -38.49
C CYS A 16 -29.24 -16.49 -37.06
N PHE A 17 -30.03 -17.13 -36.20
CA PHE A 17 -30.18 -16.74 -34.78
C PHE A 17 -29.34 -17.57 -33.80
N ALA A 18 -28.56 -18.52 -34.28
CA ALA A 18 -27.71 -19.39 -33.44
C ALA A 18 -26.23 -18.94 -33.38
N GLY A 19 -25.93 -17.66 -33.63
CA GLY A 19 -24.57 -17.20 -33.70
C GLY A 19 -24.35 -15.77 -33.26
N CYS A 20 -24.73 -15.44 -32.03
CA CYS A 20 -24.20 -14.28 -31.26
C CYS A 20 -24.75 -14.32 -29.83
N GLY A 21 -24.58 -15.44 -29.16
CA GLY A 21 -24.54 -15.53 -27.73
C GLY A 21 -23.08 -15.38 -27.30
N GLY A 22 -22.50 -14.21 -27.46
CA GLY A 22 -21.31 -13.86 -26.69
C GLY A 22 -21.79 -13.88 -25.24
N GLU A 23 -21.40 -14.87 -24.46
CA GLU A 23 -21.43 -14.77 -23.01
C GLU A 23 -20.78 -13.43 -22.69
N LYS A 24 -21.58 -12.46 -22.26
CA LYS A 24 -21.04 -11.39 -21.44
C LYS A 24 -20.55 -12.10 -20.18
N THR A 25 -19.28 -12.48 -20.16
CA THR A 25 -18.60 -12.70 -18.90
C THR A 25 -18.73 -11.38 -18.17
N ASP A 26 -19.62 -11.30 -17.18
CA ASP A 26 -19.60 -10.18 -16.24
C ASP A 26 -18.17 -10.12 -15.70
N GLU A 27 -17.43 -9.13 -16.17
CA GLU A 27 -16.05 -8.94 -15.74
C GLU A 27 -16.09 -8.70 -14.22
N LYS A 28 -15.46 -9.60 -13.49
CA LYS A 28 -15.35 -9.46 -12.04
C LYS A 28 -14.48 -8.24 -11.75
N VAL A 29 -14.96 -7.32 -10.94
CA VAL A 29 -14.24 -6.13 -10.50
C VAL A 29 -13.79 -6.35 -9.06
N LEU A 30 -12.53 -6.04 -8.78
CA LEU A 30 -11.95 -6.03 -7.45
C LEU A 30 -11.75 -4.56 -7.03
N LYS A 31 -12.49 -4.12 -6.03
CA LYS A 31 -12.38 -2.77 -5.48
C LYS A 31 -11.26 -2.71 -4.46
N VAL A 32 -10.28 -1.82 -4.71
CA VAL A 32 -9.05 -1.70 -3.94
C VAL A 32 -9.02 -0.33 -3.26
N ALA A 33 -9.12 -0.31 -1.92
CA ALA A 33 -8.85 0.89 -1.13
C ALA A 33 -7.34 1.16 -1.10
N THR A 34 -6.95 2.40 -1.31
CA THR A 34 -5.55 2.84 -1.27
C THR A 34 -5.45 4.30 -0.82
N ASN A 35 -4.26 4.71 -0.37
CA ASN A 35 -3.89 6.12 -0.18
C ASN A 35 -2.70 6.45 -1.10
N ALA A 36 -2.99 7.00 -2.28
CA ALA A 36 -2.01 7.21 -3.35
C ALA A 36 -1.07 8.40 -3.08
N GLU A 37 -0.48 8.45 -1.88
CA GLU A 37 0.51 9.43 -1.43
C GLU A 37 1.74 8.75 -0.78
N PHE A 38 2.03 7.49 -1.13
CA PHE A 38 3.01 6.62 -0.48
C PHE A 38 4.06 6.08 -1.45
N GLU A 39 4.76 6.98 -2.18
CA GLU A 39 5.84 6.57 -3.11
C GLU A 39 6.99 5.85 -2.38
N PRO A 40 7.55 4.77 -2.95
CA PRO A 40 7.37 4.25 -4.31
C PRO A 40 6.26 3.18 -4.46
N PHE A 41 5.43 2.94 -3.43
CA PHE A 41 4.42 1.89 -3.45
C PHE A 41 3.17 2.31 -4.24
N GLU A 42 2.57 3.45 -3.92
CA GLU A 42 1.42 3.99 -4.65
C GLU A 42 1.42 5.52 -4.68
N SER A 43 1.13 6.06 -5.85
CA SER A 43 0.94 7.49 -6.07
C SER A 43 0.11 7.75 -7.32
N LEU A 44 -0.24 9.01 -7.57
CA LEU A 44 -0.81 9.45 -8.83
C LEU A 44 0.27 10.13 -9.68
N ASP A 45 0.35 9.75 -10.96
CA ASP A 45 1.18 10.45 -11.92
C ASP A 45 0.56 11.82 -12.32
N ALA A 46 1.25 12.57 -13.19
CA ALA A 46 0.79 13.88 -13.63
C ALA A 46 -0.54 13.84 -14.43
N ASP A 47 -0.90 12.69 -14.97
CA ASP A 47 -2.14 12.46 -15.71
C ASP A 47 -3.27 11.90 -14.82
N GLY A 48 -2.98 11.67 -13.53
CA GLY A 48 -3.91 11.13 -12.54
C GLY A 48 -4.05 9.60 -12.57
N ASN A 49 -3.13 8.88 -13.20
CA ASN A 49 -3.11 7.42 -13.17
C ASN A 49 -2.42 6.93 -11.91
N TYR A 50 -2.91 5.82 -11.37
CA TYR A 50 -2.24 5.13 -10.27
C TYR A 50 -0.96 4.47 -10.75
N VAL A 51 0.14 4.70 -10.05
CA VAL A 51 1.47 4.16 -10.34
C VAL A 51 2.15 3.74 -9.06
N GLY A 52 3.09 2.81 -9.14
CA GLY A 52 3.89 2.35 -8.00
C GLY A 52 3.95 0.83 -7.90
N PHE A 53 4.76 0.36 -6.95
CA PHE A 53 4.98 -1.07 -6.73
C PHE A 53 3.68 -1.81 -6.40
N ASP A 54 2.89 -1.29 -5.45
CA ASP A 54 1.63 -1.88 -5.02
C ASP A 54 0.61 -1.92 -6.16
N VAL A 55 0.59 -0.86 -6.99
CA VAL A 55 -0.29 -0.77 -8.16
C VAL A 55 0.07 -1.86 -9.20
N ASP A 56 1.35 -2.02 -9.51
CA ASP A 56 1.79 -3.05 -10.45
C ASP A 56 1.56 -4.46 -9.89
N LEU A 57 1.83 -4.67 -8.58
CA LEU A 57 1.63 -5.94 -7.92
C LEU A 57 0.16 -6.39 -7.96
N ILE A 58 -0.77 -5.49 -7.59
CA ILE A 58 -2.20 -5.86 -7.56
C ILE A 58 -2.75 -6.09 -8.97
N ASN A 59 -2.28 -5.35 -9.98
CA ASN A 59 -2.67 -5.60 -11.36
C ASN A 59 -2.19 -6.99 -11.83
N ALA A 60 -0.96 -7.39 -11.49
CA ALA A 60 -0.44 -8.71 -11.82
C ALA A 60 -1.21 -9.84 -11.09
N ILE A 61 -1.57 -9.63 -9.83
CA ILE A 61 -2.42 -10.56 -9.06
C ILE A 61 -3.81 -10.67 -9.71
N ALA A 62 -4.44 -9.52 -9.99
CA ALA A 62 -5.79 -9.47 -10.56
C ALA A 62 -5.88 -10.14 -11.93
N GLU A 63 -4.88 -9.98 -12.79
CA GLU A 63 -4.77 -10.69 -14.06
C GLU A 63 -4.80 -12.20 -13.86
N LYS A 64 -4.04 -12.73 -12.88
CA LYS A 64 -3.99 -14.16 -12.58
C LYS A 64 -5.31 -14.72 -12.04
N ILE A 65 -6.03 -13.94 -11.21
CA ILE A 65 -7.29 -14.39 -10.61
C ILE A 65 -8.54 -14.02 -11.43
N GLY A 66 -8.35 -13.32 -12.57
CA GLY A 66 -9.41 -12.99 -13.52
C GLY A 66 -10.32 -11.83 -13.07
N TYR A 67 -9.75 -10.82 -12.42
CA TYR A 67 -10.44 -9.59 -12.01
C TYR A 67 -9.88 -8.37 -12.74
N LYS A 68 -10.72 -7.33 -12.84
CA LYS A 68 -10.30 -5.95 -13.13
C LYS A 68 -10.18 -5.17 -11.85
N ILE A 69 -9.24 -4.24 -11.80
CA ILE A 69 -9.03 -3.38 -10.64
C ILE A 69 -9.84 -2.09 -10.79
N GLU A 70 -10.49 -1.70 -9.70
CA GLU A 70 -11.06 -0.37 -9.49
C GLU A 70 -10.48 0.19 -8.19
N PHE A 71 -9.65 1.23 -8.29
CA PHE A 71 -9.06 1.88 -7.12
C PHE A 71 -10.04 2.90 -6.52
N ASP A 72 -10.14 2.88 -5.18
CA ASP A 72 -10.81 3.89 -4.37
C ASP A 72 -9.74 4.59 -3.50
N ASN A 73 -9.35 5.81 -3.92
CA ASN A 73 -8.33 6.61 -3.24
C ASN A 73 -8.96 7.39 -2.09
N MET A 74 -8.38 7.27 -0.93
CA MET A 74 -8.88 7.90 0.29
C MET A 74 -7.76 8.21 1.29
N GLU A 75 -8.08 8.98 2.33
CA GLU A 75 -7.17 9.17 3.46
C GLU A 75 -6.83 7.84 4.12
N PHE A 76 -5.57 7.66 4.52
CA PHE A 76 -5.05 6.38 5.02
C PHE A 76 -5.86 5.80 6.20
N ASP A 77 -6.31 6.68 7.11
CA ASP A 77 -7.15 6.27 8.25
C ASP A 77 -8.46 5.59 7.84
N GLY A 78 -8.94 5.85 6.61
CA GLY A 78 -10.15 5.25 6.05
C GLY A 78 -9.96 3.86 5.43
N VAL A 79 -8.72 3.54 5.01
CA VAL A 79 -8.43 2.37 4.16
C VAL A 79 -8.87 1.04 4.80
N ILE A 80 -8.50 0.79 6.05
CA ILE A 80 -8.90 -0.44 6.78
C ILE A 80 -10.41 -0.48 7.01
N ALA A 81 -11.03 0.68 7.30
CA ALA A 81 -12.48 0.76 7.53
C ALA A 81 -13.28 0.48 6.25
N ALA A 82 -12.79 0.91 5.08
CA ALA A 82 -13.42 0.62 3.78
C ALA A 82 -13.49 -0.89 3.51
N VAL A 83 -12.41 -1.64 3.80
CA VAL A 83 -12.40 -3.10 3.67
C VAL A 83 -13.28 -3.77 4.73
N ALA A 84 -13.17 -3.36 5.99
CA ALA A 84 -13.95 -3.93 7.09
C ALA A 84 -15.45 -3.76 6.90
N SER A 85 -15.90 -2.66 6.27
CA SER A 85 -17.33 -2.40 5.96
C SER A 85 -17.81 -3.09 4.69
N GLY A 86 -16.92 -3.62 3.86
CA GLY A 86 -17.24 -4.18 2.55
C GLY A 86 -17.48 -3.12 1.47
N SER A 87 -17.09 -1.86 1.68
CA SER A 87 -17.11 -0.82 0.64
C SER A 87 -16.04 -1.09 -0.43
N CYS A 88 -14.91 -1.66 -0.01
CA CYS A 88 -13.88 -2.23 -0.87
C CYS A 88 -13.66 -3.70 -0.52
N ASP A 89 -13.22 -4.50 -1.49
CA ASP A 89 -12.96 -5.93 -1.31
C ASP A 89 -11.64 -6.16 -0.58
N ILE A 90 -10.65 -5.34 -0.93
CA ILE A 90 -9.28 -5.39 -0.40
C ILE A 90 -8.72 -3.99 -0.20
N ALA A 91 -7.58 -3.92 0.50
CA ALA A 91 -6.73 -2.74 0.49
C ALA A 91 -5.28 -3.11 0.24
N LEU A 92 -4.61 -2.29 -0.57
CA LEU A 92 -3.19 -2.35 -0.84
C LEU A 92 -2.65 -0.92 -0.78
N SER A 93 -1.82 -0.64 0.23
CA SER A 93 -1.36 0.71 0.57
C SER A 93 -0.20 0.66 1.57
N GLY A 94 0.86 -0.11 1.27
CA GLY A 94 1.97 -0.30 2.18
C GLY A 94 1.51 -0.72 3.59
N LEU A 95 0.53 -1.62 3.68
CA LEU A 95 -0.16 -1.92 4.92
C LEU A 95 0.62 -2.88 5.81
N THR A 96 1.21 -2.38 6.88
CA THR A 96 1.82 -3.21 7.93
C THR A 96 0.79 -4.09 8.64
N VAL A 97 1.08 -5.38 8.70
CA VAL A 97 0.30 -6.35 9.47
C VAL A 97 0.48 -6.09 10.97
N ASN A 98 -0.61 -5.94 11.69
CA ASN A 98 -0.57 -5.77 13.15
C ASN A 98 -1.85 -6.29 13.83
N ALA A 99 -1.77 -6.50 15.14
CA ALA A 99 -2.88 -7.05 15.92
C ALA A 99 -4.15 -6.20 15.90
N LYS A 100 -4.02 -4.87 15.84
CA LYS A 100 -5.18 -3.95 15.77
C LYS A 100 -5.92 -4.10 14.45
N ARG A 101 -5.21 -4.04 13.31
CA ARG A 101 -5.79 -4.17 11.96
C ARG A 101 -6.38 -5.56 11.76
N SER A 102 -5.69 -6.62 12.24
CA SER A 102 -6.14 -8.02 12.14
C SER A 102 -7.43 -8.33 12.91
N LYS A 103 -7.88 -7.45 13.81
CA LYS A 103 -9.22 -7.57 14.42
C LYS A 103 -10.34 -7.29 13.43
N SER A 104 -10.10 -6.44 12.44
CA SER A 104 -11.10 -5.91 11.51
C SER A 104 -11.04 -6.51 10.10
N VAL A 105 -9.86 -6.93 9.65
CA VAL A 105 -9.59 -7.50 8.33
C VAL A 105 -8.72 -8.74 8.44
N ASP A 106 -8.70 -9.55 7.38
CA ASP A 106 -7.69 -10.60 7.20
C ASP A 106 -6.56 -10.06 6.31
N PHE A 107 -5.41 -10.71 6.34
CA PHE A 107 -4.25 -10.34 5.53
C PHE A 107 -3.80 -11.50 4.65
N SER A 108 -3.30 -11.18 3.46
CA SER A 108 -2.57 -12.11 2.61
C SER A 108 -1.25 -12.54 3.24
N ASN A 109 -0.52 -13.44 2.58
CA ASN A 109 0.90 -13.60 2.81
C ASN A 109 1.61 -12.26 2.59
N ALA A 110 2.68 -12.02 3.37
CA ALA A 110 3.46 -10.79 3.22
C ALA A 110 4.14 -10.73 1.84
N TYR A 111 4.15 -9.53 1.24
CA TYR A 111 4.80 -9.30 -0.04
C TYR A 111 6.06 -8.43 0.05
N TYR A 112 6.25 -7.69 1.15
CA TYR A 112 7.41 -6.85 1.39
C TYR A 112 7.74 -6.78 2.88
N GLN A 113 9.02 -6.65 3.23
CA GLN A 113 9.46 -6.40 4.60
C GLN A 113 10.13 -5.03 4.68
N THR A 114 9.78 -4.24 5.67
CA THR A 114 10.29 -2.89 5.89
C THR A 114 10.59 -2.61 7.36
N ALA A 115 11.01 -1.37 7.63
CA ALA A 115 11.26 -0.84 8.95
C ALA A 115 10.92 0.65 8.99
N GLN A 116 10.64 1.20 10.17
CA GLN A 116 10.62 2.65 10.37
C GLN A 116 12.06 3.16 10.42
N LEU A 117 12.31 4.29 9.74
CA LEU A 117 13.58 5.02 9.73
C LEU A 117 13.35 6.46 10.18
N LEU A 118 14.45 7.17 10.48
CA LEU A 118 14.40 8.61 10.77
C LEU A 118 14.75 9.42 9.52
N ILE A 119 13.97 10.44 9.25
CA ILE A 119 14.34 11.56 8.38
C ILE A 119 14.71 12.73 9.28
N VAL A 120 15.88 13.31 9.07
CA VAL A 120 16.40 14.45 9.82
C VAL A 120 16.87 15.54 8.88
N GLY A 121 17.14 16.73 9.38
CA GLY A 121 17.70 17.82 8.57
C GLY A 121 18.97 17.40 7.84
N ALA A 122 19.17 17.81 6.57
CA ALA A 122 20.34 17.43 5.77
C ALA A 122 21.69 17.73 6.44
N LYS A 123 21.72 18.80 7.27
CA LYS A 123 22.91 19.24 8.03
C LYS A 123 22.89 18.78 9.48
N ASP A 124 21.94 17.92 9.86
CA ASP A 124 21.87 17.41 11.22
C ASP A 124 23.13 16.66 11.60
N THR A 125 23.60 16.89 12.82
CA THR A 125 24.77 16.24 13.44
C THR A 125 24.45 15.67 14.82
N TYR A 126 23.21 15.77 15.25
CA TYR A 126 22.76 15.30 16.55
C TYR A 126 22.37 13.82 16.56
N PHE A 127 21.65 13.38 15.53
CA PHE A 127 21.23 11.98 15.42
C PHE A 127 22.39 11.14 14.84
N THR A 128 23.17 10.54 15.73
CA THR A 128 24.37 9.75 15.43
C THR A 128 24.29 8.32 15.91
N GLY A 129 23.14 7.94 16.52
CA GLY A 129 22.89 6.59 17.00
C GLY A 129 23.03 5.56 15.87
N THR A 130 23.60 4.41 16.20
CA THR A 130 23.83 3.28 15.30
C THR A 130 22.97 2.09 15.66
N THR A 131 22.20 2.20 16.73
CA THR A 131 21.17 1.24 17.17
C THR A 131 19.84 1.93 17.44
N LYS A 132 18.79 1.14 17.46
CA LYS A 132 17.44 1.60 17.83
C LYS A 132 17.43 2.29 19.20
N GLU A 133 18.05 1.67 20.19
CA GLU A 133 18.07 2.17 21.58
C GLU A 133 18.81 3.50 21.69
N GLU A 134 19.87 3.70 20.93
CA GLU A 134 20.59 4.97 20.88
C GLU A 134 19.74 6.06 20.21
N LEU A 135 19.04 5.75 19.13
CA LEU A 135 18.15 6.68 18.45
C LEU A 135 16.92 7.02 19.29
N ASP A 136 16.30 6.04 19.94
CA ASP A 136 15.18 6.27 20.85
C ASP A 136 15.56 7.25 21.96
N LYS A 137 16.76 7.10 22.53
CA LYS A 137 17.27 8.02 23.54
C LYS A 137 17.55 9.43 22.98
N GLN A 138 18.03 9.52 21.74
CA GLN A 138 18.24 10.82 21.07
C GLN A 138 16.92 11.52 20.71
N LEU A 139 15.84 10.75 20.52
CA LEU A 139 14.50 11.24 20.25
C LEU A 139 13.76 11.73 21.50
N GLU A 140 14.23 11.39 22.73
CA GLU A 140 13.59 11.85 23.97
C GLU A 140 13.47 13.38 24.00
N GLY A 141 12.26 13.87 24.25
CA GLY A 141 11.95 15.31 24.34
C GLY A 141 12.00 16.08 23.03
N LYS A 142 12.09 15.41 21.87
CA LYS A 142 12.17 16.03 20.53
C LYS A 142 10.80 16.28 19.92
N ASN A 143 10.76 17.20 18.95
CA ASN A 143 9.62 17.41 18.09
C ASN A 143 9.69 16.37 16.95
N ILE A 144 8.80 15.39 16.96
CA ILE A 144 8.78 14.28 16.01
C ILE A 144 7.57 14.41 15.10
N GLY A 145 7.78 14.39 13.79
CA GLY A 145 6.72 14.31 12.80
C GLY A 145 6.39 12.85 12.48
N ALA A 146 5.11 12.56 12.28
CA ALA A 146 4.61 11.27 11.76
C ALA A 146 3.33 11.48 10.97
N CYS A 147 2.98 10.54 10.08
CA CYS A 147 1.72 10.60 9.34
C CYS A 147 0.59 9.88 10.09
N SER A 148 -0.64 10.39 9.91
CA SER A 148 -1.84 9.89 10.58
C SER A 148 -2.11 8.42 10.23
N GLY A 149 -2.33 7.58 11.25
CA GLY A 149 -2.62 6.15 11.09
C GLY A 149 -1.42 5.27 10.72
N TYR A 150 -0.25 5.86 10.42
CA TYR A 150 0.96 5.12 10.06
C TYR A 150 1.66 4.51 11.27
N THR A 151 2.51 3.53 11.01
CA THR A 151 3.31 2.87 12.07
C THR A 151 4.20 3.88 12.81
N GLY A 152 4.78 4.84 12.11
CA GLY A 152 5.62 5.90 12.69
C GLY A 152 4.91 6.69 13.78
N GLN A 153 3.61 6.99 13.61
CA GLN A 153 2.81 7.62 14.67
C GLN A 153 2.70 6.70 15.89
N SER A 154 2.29 5.44 15.67
CA SER A 154 2.14 4.46 16.75
C SER A 154 3.45 4.24 17.51
N TYR A 155 4.59 4.26 16.79
CA TYR A 155 5.91 4.13 17.38
C TYR A 155 6.26 5.34 18.28
N ALA A 156 6.04 6.55 17.77
CA ALA A 156 6.39 7.79 18.46
C ALA A 156 5.50 8.05 19.69
N GLU A 157 4.19 7.88 19.56
CA GLU A 157 3.21 8.12 20.63
C GLU A 157 3.13 6.98 21.65
N GLY A 158 3.49 5.77 21.23
CA GLY A 158 3.24 4.53 21.95
C GLY A 158 1.91 3.90 21.57
N ASN A 159 1.90 2.58 21.50
CA ASN A 159 0.71 1.80 21.14
C ASN A 159 0.81 0.39 21.72
N ALA A 160 -0.12 0.05 22.62
CA ALA A 160 -0.13 -1.23 23.31
C ALA A 160 -0.40 -2.42 22.37
N ASP A 161 -1.23 -2.25 21.33
CA ASP A 161 -1.51 -3.30 20.34
C ASP A 161 -0.28 -3.63 19.46
N TRP A 162 0.72 -2.74 19.43
CA TRP A 162 1.98 -2.90 18.71
C TRP A 162 3.18 -3.11 19.63
N GLU A 163 2.93 -3.14 20.94
CA GLU A 163 3.98 -3.24 21.97
C GLU A 163 5.01 -2.09 21.89
N PHE A 164 4.61 -0.94 21.36
CA PHE A 164 5.46 0.25 21.32
C PHE A 164 5.29 1.07 22.60
N PRO A 165 6.37 1.31 23.36
CA PRO A 165 6.31 2.12 24.58
C PRO A 165 6.12 3.61 24.31
N GLY A 166 6.34 4.05 23.06
CA GLY A 166 6.44 5.47 22.69
C GLY A 166 7.80 6.07 23.03
N ILE A 167 8.05 7.24 22.48
CA ILE A 167 9.27 8.00 22.75
C ILE A 167 9.02 8.94 23.92
N LYS A 168 9.83 8.78 24.96
CA LYS A 168 9.68 9.51 26.22
C LYS A 168 9.75 11.03 26.02
N ASP A 169 8.78 11.74 26.56
CA ASP A 169 8.67 13.22 26.56
C ASP A 169 8.70 13.83 25.15
N ALA A 170 8.52 13.04 24.07
CA ALA A 170 8.46 13.56 22.72
C ALA A 170 7.20 14.40 22.48
N ASN A 171 7.36 15.48 21.70
CA ASN A 171 6.24 16.26 21.16
C ASN A 171 5.92 15.74 19.75
N VAL A 172 4.95 14.83 19.63
CA VAL A 172 4.59 14.23 18.36
C VAL A 172 3.61 15.12 17.61
N LYS A 173 3.95 15.48 16.37
CA LYS A 173 3.09 16.24 15.46
C LYS A 173 2.63 15.35 14.32
N ILE A 174 1.33 15.31 14.08
CA ILE A 174 0.70 14.45 13.10
C ILE A 174 0.38 15.23 11.83
N TYR A 175 0.70 14.64 10.68
CA TYR A 175 0.51 15.20 9.34
C TYR A 175 -0.35 14.26 8.49
N GLU A 176 -1.05 14.82 7.52
CA GLU A 176 -1.82 14.04 6.54
C GLU A 176 -0.87 13.27 5.61
N ASN A 177 0.26 13.88 5.22
CA ASN A 177 1.25 13.27 4.34
C ASN A 177 2.68 13.71 4.65
N ILE A 178 3.64 12.99 4.06
CA ILE A 178 5.08 13.20 4.28
C ILE A 178 5.55 14.56 3.79
N SER A 179 4.95 15.13 2.73
CA SER A 179 5.37 16.42 2.16
C SER A 179 5.15 17.57 3.13
N LEU A 180 4.06 17.53 3.89
CA LEU A 180 3.79 18.51 4.96
C LEU A 180 4.80 18.38 6.11
N ALA A 181 5.12 17.14 6.51
CA ALA A 181 6.13 16.89 7.54
C ALA A 181 7.54 17.39 7.11
N ILE A 182 7.94 17.12 5.85
CA ILE A 182 9.21 17.62 5.28
C ILE A 182 9.23 19.16 5.27
N SER A 183 8.11 19.80 4.94
CA SER A 183 8.02 21.27 4.99
C SER A 183 8.26 21.81 6.41
N ASP A 184 7.70 21.16 7.42
CA ASP A 184 7.90 21.56 8.83
C ASP A 184 9.33 21.23 9.32
N LEU A 185 9.93 20.14 8.86
CA LEU A 185 11.34 19.83 9.11
C LEU A 185 12.25 20.92 8.52
N LYS A 186 11.98 21.35 7.29
CA LYS A 186 12.69 22.47 6.62
C LYS A 186 12.62 23.76 7.40
N ASN A 187 11.46 24.04 7.99
CA ASN A 187 11.23 25.26 8.77
C ASN A 187 11.80 25.19 10.20
N GLY A 188 12.38 24.06 10.61
CA GLY A 188 12.91 23.84 11.96
C GLY A 188 11.84 23.63 13.03
N ASN A 189 10.62 23.28 12.64
CA ASN A 189 9.51 22.95 13.53
C ASN A 189 9.54 21.50 14.01
N LEU A 190 10.34 20.65 13.35
CA LEU A 190 10.60 19.26 13.70
C LEU A 190 12.10 19.03 13.85
N ASP A 191 12.46 18.12 14.76
CA ASP A 191 13.81 17.59 14.91
C ASP A 191 14.02 16.35 14.01
N ALA A 192 12.97 15.51 13.87
CA ALA A 192 12.98 14.31 13.06
C ALA A 192 11.58 13.95 12.59
N ILE A 193 11.50 13.08 11.55
CA ILE A 193 10.27 12.42 11.09
C ILE A 193 10.50 10.92 11.17
N ILE A 194 9.53 10.15 11.67
CA ILE A 194 9.54 8.69 11.64
C ILE A 194 8.66 8.24 10.48
N MET A 195 9.24 7.44 9.57
CA MET A 195 8.59 7.03 8.32
C MET A 195 9.13 5.68 7.85
N ASP A 196 8.31 4.95 7.11
CA ASP A 196 8.65 3.69 6.45
C ASP A 196 9.86 3.86 5.53
N GLY A 197 10.80 2.91 5.61
CA GLY A 197 12.13 3.05 5.03
C GLY A 197 12.19 3.46 3.57
N PRO A 198 11.51 2.76 2.63
CA PRO A 198 11.52 3.14 1.22
C PRO A 198 10.95 4.55 1.00
N VAL A 199 9.84 4.89 1.68
CA VAL A 199 9.21 6.21 1.57
C VAL A 199 10.12 7.29 2.15
N ALA A 200 10.79 7.01 3.27
CA ALA A 200 11.76 7.92 3.87
C ALA A 200 12.92 8.21 2.92
N LYS A 201 13.46 7.17 2.26
CA LYS A 201 14.55 7.28 1.29
C LYS A 201 14.13 8.09 0.08
N GLU A 202 12.95 7.81 -0.48
CA GLU A 202 12.40 8.54 -1.63
C GLU A 202 12.14 10.01 -1.29
N ALA A 203 11.47 10.28 -0.16
CA ALA A 203 11.20 11.64 0.29
C ALA A 203 12.47 12.45 0.55
N ALA A 204 13.49 11.85 1.17
CA ALA A 204 14.77 12.50 1.40
C ALA A 204 15.55 12.73 0.09
N ALA A 205 15.51 11.80 -0.86
CA ALA A 205 16.16 11.96 -2.16
C ALA A 205 15.55 13.11 -2.96
N LYS A 206 14.23 13.25 -2.96
CA LYS A 206 13.52 14.39 -3.60
C LYS A 206 13.79 15.73 -2.90
N ASN A 207 14.23 15.72 -1.65
CA ASN A 207 14.49 16.90 -0.83
C ASN A 207 15.92 16.91 -0.24
N ALA A 208 16.93 16.50 -1.01
CA ALA A 208 18.28 16.27 -0.52
C ALA A 208 19.01 17.51 0.03
N ASP A 209 18.56 18.72 -0.32
CA ASP A 209 19.02 19.98 0.25
C ASP A 209 18.45 20.26 1.66
N VAL A 210 17.34 19.59 2.01
CA VAL A 210 16.58 19.79 3.26
C VAL A 210 16.76 18.63 4.23
N ALA A 211 16.73 17.37 3.73
CA ALA A 211 16.59 16.19 4.54
C ALA A 211 17.60 15.08 4.16
N LYS A 212 17.89 14.22 5.11
CA LYS A 212 18.61 12.95 4.95
C LYS A 212 18.00 11.87 5.83
N VAL A 213 18.23 10.61 5.48
CA VAL A 213 17.81 9.45 6.27
C VAL A 213 18.93 9.00 7.20
N ILE A 214 18.57 8.64 8.43
CA ILE A 214 19.39 7.81 9.31
C ILE A 214 18.96 6.36 9.09
N ASP A 215 19.80 5.58 8.40
CA ASP A 215 19.49 4.23 7.94
C ASP A 215 19.74 3.19 9.06
N VAL A 216 19.01 3.35 10.16
CA VAL A 216 18.98 2.44 11.30
C VAL A 216 17.52 2.05 11.55
N ALA A 217 17.22 0.76 11.44
CA ALA A 217 15.87 0.24 11.61
C ALA A 217 15.37 0.41 13.05
N LEU A 218 14.23 1.06 13.22
CA LEU A 218 13.53 1.21 14.50
C LEU A 218 12.55 0.06 14.76
N THR A 219 12.05 -0.57 13.69
CA THR A 219 11.06 -1.66 13.70
C THR A 219 11.45 -2.74 12.70
N VAL A 220 10.69 -3.83 12.69
CA VAL A 220 10.63 -4.82 11.60
C VAL A 220 9.18 -5.04 11.28
N GLU A 221 8.77 -4.84 10.03
CA GLU A 221 7.39 -4.82 9.60
C GLU A 221 7.19 -5.60 8.32
N ASP A 222 6.06 -6.31 8.23
CA ASP A 222 5.65 -7.01 7.02
C ASP A 222 4.45 -6.28 6.40
N TYR A 223 4.53 -5.96 5.10
CA TYR A 223 3.40 -5.47 4.32
C TYR A 223 2.63 -6.63 3.72
N ALA A 224 1.30 -6.55 3.82
CA ALA A 224 0.39 -7.51 3.21
C ALA A 224 -0.89 -6.83 2.70
N ILE A 225 -1.61 -7.52 1.82
CA ILE A 225 -2.90 -7.07 1.30
C ILE A 225 -3.96 -7.31 2.37
N ALA A 226 -4.67 -6.25 2.77
CA ALA A 226 -5.82 -6.40 3.65
C ALA A 226 -7.03 -6.88 2.84
N ILE A 227 -7.77 -7.84 3.37
CA ILE A 227 -8.88 -8.52 2.72
C ILE A 227 -10.07 -8.48 3.67
N GLN A 228 -11.28 -8.34 3.16
CA GLN A 228 -12.48 -8.37 3.98
C GLN A 228 -12.48 -9.63 4.88
N LYS A 229 -12.87 -9.44 6.14
CA LYS A 229 -12.89 -10.51 7.14
C LYS A 229 -13.72 -11.71 6.69
N ASP A 230 -13.21 -12.92 6.93
CA ASP A 230 -13.85 -14.19 6.59
C ASP A 230 -14.02 -14.46 5.07
N ASN A 231 -13.43 -13.65 4.19
CA ASN A 231 -13.39 -13.91 2.73
C ASN A 231 -12.23 -14.83 2.37
N SER A 232 -12.29 -16.08 2.85
CA SER A 232 -11.21 -17.07 2.67
C SER A 232 -10.96 -17.41 1.20
N GLU A 233 -11.99 -17.44 0.36
CA GLU A 233 -11.86 -17.75 -1.09
C GLU A 233 -11.01 -16.70 -1.81
N LEU A 234 -11.26 -15.41 -1.57
CA LEU A 234 -10.47 -14.33 -2.15
C LEU A 234 -9.04 -14.34 -1.60
N LYS A 235 -8.88 -14.55 -0.28
CA LYS A 235 -7.56 -14.65 0.35
C LYS A 235 -6.73 -15.78 -0.25
N GLU A 236 -7.25 -16.98 -0.35
CA GLU A 236 -6.55 -18.14 -0.94
C GLU A 236 -6.18 -17.89 -2.40
N SER A 237 -7.06 -17.21 -3.16
CA SER A 237 -6.79 -16.87 -4.57
C SER A 237 -5.65 -15.85 -4.68
N ILE A 238 -5.64 -14.82 -3.84
CA ILE A 238 -4.59 -13.79 -3.78
C ILE A 238 -3.26 -14.42 -3.33
N ASP A 239 -3.26 -15.19 -2.25
CA ASP A 239 -2.05 -15.85 -1.72
C ASP A 239 -1.40 -16.74 -2.77
N LYS A 240 -2.21 -17.56 -3.45
CA LYS A 240 -1.72 -18.43 -4.52
C LYS A 240 -1.12 -17.62 -5.69
N ALA A 241 -1.81 -16.56 -6.12
CA ALA A 241 -1.30 -15.70 -7.20
C ALA A 241 0.02 -15.03 -6.80
N LEU A 242 0.12 -14.54 -5.57
CA LEU A 242 1.32 -13.94 -5.01
C LEU A 242 2.48 -14.94 -4.96
N GLU A 243 2.26 -16.15 -4.47
CA GLU A 243 3.26 -17.24 -4.45
C GLU A 243 3.77 -17.56 -5.87
N GLU A 244 2.88 -17.64 -6.86
CA GLU A 244 3.26 -17.86 -8.26
C GLU A 244 4.10 -16.71 -8.82
N LEU A 245 3.75 -15.44 -8.51
CA LEU A 245 4.49 -14.26 -8.94
C LEU A 245 5.88 -14.20 -8.30
N ILE A 246 5.99 -14.57 -7.02
CA ILE A 246 7.28 -14.69 -6.32
C ILE A 246 8.12 -15.80 -6.97
N ALA A 247 7.55 -16.98 -7.16
CA ALA A 247 8.25 -18.14 -7.74
C ALA A 247 8.73 -17.91 -9.18
N SER A 248 7.98 -17.14 -9.98
CA SER A 248 8.35 -16.76 -11.35
C SER A 248 9.41 -15.67 -11.42
N GLY A 249 9.72 -14.99 -10.29
CA GLY A 249 10.61 -13.82 -10.22
C GLY A 249 9.97 -12.53 -10.72
N GLU A 250 8.66 -12.48 -10.93
CA GLU A 250 7.96 -11.24 -11.32
C GLU A 250 7.98 -10.21 -10.20
N VAL A 251 7.76 -10.62 -8.96
CA VAL A 251 7.85 -9.72 -7.79
C VAL A 251 9.27 -9.15 -7.66
N GLN A 252 10.33 -9.96 -7.92
CA GLN A 252 11.71 -9.47 -7.91
C GLN A 252 11.95 -8.38 -8.96
N LYS A 253 11.36 -8.52 -10.15
CA LYS A 253 11.45 -7.48 -11.19
C LYS A 253 10.77 -6.18 -10.77
N LEU A 254 9.68 -6.27 -10.00
CA LEU A 254 9.03 -5.09 -9.41
C LEU A 254 9.92 -4.45 -8.35
N TYR A 255 10.57 -5.23 -7.47
CA TYR A 255 11.55 -4.68 -6.53
C TYR A 255 12.67 -3.94 -7.25
N ASP A 256 13.22 -4.53 -8.32
CA ASP A 256 14.29 -3.91 -9.10
C ASP A 256 13.80 -2.63 -9.82
N LYS A 257 12.56 -2.64 -10.35
CA LYS A 257 11.94 -1.48 -11.02
C LYS A 257 11.77 -0.28 -10.10
N TYR A 258 11.37 -0.54 -8.84
CA TYR A 258 11.08 0.49 -7.85
C TYR A 258 12.23 0.69 -6.84
N GLU A 259 13.42 0.12 -7.11
CA GLU A 259 14.63 0.21 -6.28
C GLU A 259 14.39 -0.23 -4.82
N LEU A 260 13.43 -1.13 -4.60
CA LEU A 260 13.12 -1.73 -3.30
C LEU A 260 14.16 -2.82 -2.96
N LYS A 261 14.69 -2.79 -1.75
CA LYS A 261 15.75 -3.73 -1.30
C LYS A 261 15.37 -4.36 0.02
#